data_21207efd2eedaaac0fde8a5ca97f94f0
#
_entry.id   21207efd2eedaaac0fde8a5ca97f94f0
#
_cell.length_a   1.000
_cell.length_b   1.000
_cell.length_c   1.000
_cell.angle_alpha   90.00
_cell.angle_beta   90.00
_cell.angle_gamma   90.00
#
_symmetry.space_group_name_H-M   'P 1'
#
loop_
_entity.id
_entity.type
_entity.pdbx_description
1 polymer ?
#
loop_
_entity_poly.entity_id
_entity_poly.type
_entity_poly.pdbx_seq_one_letter_code
_entity_poly.pdbx_strand_id
1 'polypeptide(L)'
;EIILGREAEKPPVFYRQKERKHTNLLMPELSETTDCVEKYLQGRGIHPVIIRYCLDNKLLFESADYHNAMFVGYDKDGKARYGALRSTVSSYKGELTGSDKHFSFFLEGKPNAEHIHVFESAIDLLSFATLALLAGRDWKSETYLSLAGVFQTKRENVVPVALSRFLDEHPSVCKIHLHLDNDAVGRGAVKGIVGGLQGKYQVYDEPPAHGKDVNDELKIRVGLMRERKERERT
;
A
#
# COMPACT_ATOMS: atom_id res chain seq x y z
N GLU A 1 22.97 15.23 -59.13
CA GLU A 1 21.69 14.85 -58.49
C GLU A 1 21.97 14.20 -57.14
N ILE A 2 21.68 14.92 -56.07
CA ILE A 2 21.85 14.43 -54.70
C ILE A 2 20.54 13.79 -54.28
N ILE A 3 20.52 12.45 -54.13
CA ILE A 3 19.38 11.73 -53.58
C ILE A 3 19.46 11.80 -52.04
N LEU A 4 18.67 12.67 -51.44
CA LEU A 4 18.45 12.70 -50.00
C LEU A 4 17.68 11.46 -49.59
N GLY A 5 18.40 10.49 -48.98
CA GLY A 5 17.77 9.34 -48.34
C GLY A 5 16.94 9.78 -47.15
N ARG A 6 15.61 9.76 -47.24
CA ARG A 6 14.71 9.83 -46.10
C ARG A 6 14.83 8.52 -45.33
N GLU A 7 15.40 8.57 -44.11
CA GLU A 7 15.26 7.47 -43.17
C GLU A 7 13.77 7.26 -42.92
N ALA A 8 13.28 6.06 -43.24
CA ALA A 8 11.92 5.67 -42.93
C ALA A 8 11.76 5.63 -41.41
N GLU A 9 10.93 6.52 -40.85
CA GLU A 9 10.54 6.44 -39.45
C GLU A 9 9.93 5.06 -39.18
N LYS A 10 10.53 4.33 -38.24
CA LYS A 10 9.98 3.05 -37.82
C LYS A 10 8.57 3.28 -37.26
N PRO A 11 7.55 2.54 -37.72
CA PRO A 11 6.20 2.71 -37.23
C PRO A 11 6.17 2.47 -35.70
N PRO A 12 5.37 3.21 -34.93
CA PRO A 12 5.29 3.06 -33.49
C PRO A 12 4.90 1.62 -33.16
N VAL A 13 5.75 0.96 -32.34
CA VAL A 13 5.44 -0.38 -31.83
C VAL A 13 4.40 -0.23 -30.76
N PHE A 14 3.14 -0.48 -31.10
CA PHE A 14 2.07 -0.62 -30.12
C PHE A 14 2.27 -1.91 -29.36
N TYR A 15 2.86 -1.82 -28.16
CA TYR A 15 2.79 -2.93 -27.20
C TYR A 15 1.33 -3.06 -26.79
N ARG A 16 0.59 -3.99 -27.42
CA ARG A 16 -0.66 -4.49 -26.85
C ARG A 16 -0.31 -5.01 -25.46
N GLN A 17 -0.68 -4.28 -24.42
CA GLN A 17 -0.80 -4.87 -23.10
C GLN A 17 -1.72 -6.08 -23.28
N LYS A 18 -1.19 -7.28 -23.02
CA LYS A 18 -2.06 -8.46 -22.92
C LYS A 18 -3.09 -8.10 -21.87
N GLU A 19 -4.34 -7.94 -22.29
CA GLU A 19 -5.47 -7.85 -21.36
C GLU A 19 -5.33 -9.07 -20.46
N ARG A 20 -4.95 -8.84 -19.18
CA ARG A 20 -5.00 -9.90 -18.18
C ARG A 20 -6.48 -10.24 -18.10
N LYS A 21 -6.85 -11.46 -18.53
CA LYS A 21 -8.17 -12.00 -18.28
C LYS A 21 -8.42 -11.78 -16.79
N HIS A 22 -9.45 -11.02 -16.46
CA HIS A 22 -9.84 -10.81 -15.07
C HIS A 22 -10.24 -12.16 -14.50
N THR A 23 -9.28 -12.88 -13.96
CA THR A 23 -9.54 -14.10 -13.18
C THR A 23 -10.14 -13.66 -11.85
N ASN A 24 -11.17 -14.37 -11.39
CA ASN A 24 -11.71 -14.12 -10.06
C ASN A 24 -10.59 -14.32 -9.03
N LEU A 25 -10.59 -13.50 -7.98
CA LEU A 25 -9.71 -13.71 -6.83
C LEU A 25 -9.99 -15.10 -6.24
N LEU A 26 -8.93 -15.89 -6.07
CA LEU A 26 -9.02 -17.22 -5.45
C LEU A 26 -8.67 -17.06 -3.96
N MET A 27 -9.71 -17.01 -3.12
CA MET A 27 -9.54 -17.02 -1.67
C MET A 27 -9.22 -18.46 -1.23
N PRO A 28 -8.15 -18.67 -0.42
CA PRO A 28 -7.89 -19.96 0.20
C PRO A 28 -8.92 -20.26 1.29
N GLU A 29 -8.92 -21.49 1.78
CA GLU A 29 -9.68 -21.86 2.96
C GLU A 29 -9.27 -20.98 4.16
N LEU A 30 -10.26 -20.53 4.93
CA LEU A 30 -10.04 -19.67 6.08
C LEU A 30 -9.85 -20.50 7.34
N SER A 31 -8.95 -20.07 8.22
CA SER A 31 -8.79 -20.64 9.54
C SER A 31 -10.04 -20.40 10.38
N GLU A 32 -10.36 -21.35 11.29
CA GLU A 32 -11.44 -21.21 12.27
C GLU A 32 -11.11 -20.13 13.33
N THR A 33 -9.84 -19.83 13.54
CA THR A 33 -9.36 -18.81 14.49
C THR A 33 -8.50 -17.78 13.79
N THR A 34 -8.21 -16.66 14.48
CA THR A 34 -7.33 -15.58 14.00
C THR A 34 -6.11 -15.37 14.90
N ASP A 35 -5.84 -16.32 15.78
CA ASP A 35 -4.85 -16.20 16.86
C ASP A 35 -3.42 -15.97 16.33
N CYS A 36 -3.03 -16.66 15.26
CA CYS A 36 -1.70 -16.52 14.68
C CYS A 36 -1.50 -15.14 14.04
N VAL A 37 -2.52 -14.66 13.36
CA VAL A 37 -2.51 -13.33 12.72
C VAL A 37 -2.54 -12.21 13.75
N GLU A 38 -3.39 -12.33 14.78
CA GLU A 38 -3.45 -11.35 15.87
C GLU A 38 -2.10 -11.26 16.59
N LYS A 39 -1.52 -12.40 16.97
CA LYS A 39 -0.21 -12.46 17.62
C LYS A 39 0.91 -11.89 16.73
N TYR A 40 0.89 -12.22 15.45
CA TYR A 40 1.85 -11.71 14.48
C TYR A 40 1.82 -10.18 14.37
N LEU A 41 0.62 -9.61 14.21
CA LEU A 41 0.46 -8.17 14.07
C LEU A 41 0.74 -7.41 15.38
N GLN A 42 0.35 -7.96 16.52
CA GLN A 42 0.73 -7.43 17.83
C GLN A 42 2.25 -7.46 18.04
N GLY A 43 2.92 -8.53 17.59
CA GLY A 43 4.38 -8.62 17.59
C GLY A 43 5.07 -7.57 16.71
N ARG A 44 4.33 -6.98 15.77
CA ARG A 44 4.77 -5.82 14.97
C ARG A 44 4.39 -4.47 15.59
N GLY A 45 3.80 -4.46 16.77
CA GLY A 45 3.38 -3.26 17.49
C GLY A 45 2.01 -2.74 17.11
N ILE A 46 1.28 -3.37 16.18
CA ILE A 46 -0.04 -2.93 15.75
C ILE A 46 -1.03 -3.13 16.91
N HIS A 47 -1.81 -2.08 17.21
CA HIS A 47 -2.69 -2.06 18.36
C HIS A 47 -3.89 -3.02 18.18
N PRO A 48 -4.29 -3.80 19.23
CA PRO A 48 -5.38 -4.76 19.13
C PRO A 48 -6.71 -4.17 18.61
N VAL A 49 -7.02 -2.93 18.93
CA VAL A 49 -8.22 -2.23 18.43
C VAL A 49 -8.24 -2.12 16.91
N ILE A 50 -7.07 -1.83 16.30
CA ILE A 50 -6.94 -1.74 14.83
C ILE A 50 -7.08 -3.13 14.20
N ILE A 51 -6.42 -4.13 14.78
CA ILE A 51 -6.50 -5.52 14.32
C ILE A 51 -7.96 -6.01 14.35
N ARG A 52 -8.62 -5.82 15.50
CA ARG A 52 -10.03 -6.22 15.69
C ARG A 52 -10.96 -5.54 14.68
N TYR A 53 -10.77 -4.23 14.46
CA TYR A 53 -11.53 -3.52 13.44
C TYR A 53 -11.39 -4.16 12.06
N CYS A 54 -10.19 -4.53 11.65
CA CYS A 54 -9.97 -5.17 10.35
C CYS A 54 -10.59 -6.57 10.26
N LEU A 55 -10.56 -7.34 11.35
CA LEU A 55 -11.21 -8.67 11.42
C LEU A 55 -12.73 -8.54 11.33
N ASP A 56 -13.32 -7.68 12.14
CA ASP A 56 -14.76 -7.48 12.22
C ASP A 56 -15.35 -6.95 10.90
N ASN A 57 -14.59 -6.14 10.16
CA ASN A 57 -14.97 -5.60 8.85
C ASN A 57 -14.52 -6.48 7.68
N LYS A 58 -14.05 -7.70 7.92
CA LYS A 58 -13.63 -8.66 6.88
C LYS A 58 -12.53 -8.12 5.95
N LEU A 59 -11.67 -7.25 6.47
CA LEU A 59 -10.51 -6.69 5.77
C LEU A 59 -9.25 -7.51 6.01
N LEU A 60 -9.24 -8.30 7.09
CA LEU A 60 -8.14 -9.16 7.51
C LEU A 60 -8.67 -10.56 7.79
N PHE A 61 -7.95 -11.58 7.33
CA PHE A 61 -8.26 -12.99 7.55
C PHE A 61 -6.98 -13.77 7.87
N GLU A 62 -7.18 -14.98 8.40
CA GLU A 62 -6.14 -15.99 8.54
C GLU A 62 -6.43 -17.16 7.58
N SER A 63 -5.42 -17.59 6.80
CA SER A 63 -5.57 -18.78 5.97
C SER A 63 -5.48 -20.05 6.81
N ALA A 64 -6.26 -21.10 6.47
CA ALA A 64 -6.16 -22.41 7.12
C ALA A 64 -4.77 -23.01 6.94
N ASP A 65 -4.26 -22.95 5.69
CA ASP A 65 -2.90 -23.36 5.38
C ASP A 65 -1.91 -22.28 5.82
N TYR A 66 -0.88 -22.69 6.56
CA TYR A 66 0.26 -21.83 6.99
C TYR A 66 -0.10 -20.63 7.88
N HIS A 67 -1.36 -20.43 8.25
CA HIS A 67 -1.81 -19.32 9.11
C HIS A 67 -1.30 -17.94 8.65
N ASN A 68 -1.30 -17.71 7.34
CA ASN A 68 -0.87 -16.42 6.78
C ASN A 68 -1.90 -15.32 7.05
N ALA A 69 -1.42 -14.11 7.32
CA ALA A 69 -2.26 -12.91 7.33
C ALA A 69 -2.63 -12.53 5.90
N MET A 70 -3.93 -12.37 5.64
CA MET A 70 -4.48 -11.96 4.35
C MET A 70 -5.18 -10.62 4.49
N PHE A 71 -4.66 -9.60 3.80
CA PHE A 71 -5.24 -8.26 3.73
C PHE A 71 -6.03 -8.13 2.44
N VAL A 72 -7.34 -7.97 2.55
CA VAL A 72 -8.26 -8.06 1.41
C VAL A 72 -8.77 -6.68 1.01
N GLY A 73 -8.75 -6.42 -0.29
CA GLY A 73 -9.33 -5.24 -0.90
C GLY A 73 -10.57 -5.58 -1.73
N TYR A 74 -11.54 -4.70 -1.70
CA TYR A 74 -12.87 -4.90 -2.28
C TYR A 74 -13.19 -3.87 -3.34
N ASP A 75 -14.10 -4.22 -4.26
CA ASP A 75 -14.74 -3.23 -5.13
C ASP A 75 -16.00 -2.62 -4.44
N LYS A 76 -16.59 -1.65 -5.13
CA LYS A 76 -17.80 -0.95 -4.63
C LYS A 76 -19.01 -1.85 -4.37
N ASP A 77 -19.04 -3.03 -4.98
CA ASP A 77 -20.13 -3.99 -4.83
C ASP A 77 -19.85 -4.98 -3.69
N GLY A 78 -18.76 -4.76 -2.92
CA GLY A 78 -18.34 -5.61 -1.81
C GLY A 78 -17.72 -6.94 -2.24
N LYS A 79 -17.32 -7.08 -3.51
CA LYS A 79 -16.63 -8.27 -4.01
C LYS A 79 -15.13 -8.15 -3.75
N ALA A 80 -14.54 -9.18 -3.15
CA ALA A 80 -13.09 -9.26 -2.96
C ALA A 80 -12.36 -9.33 -4.31
N ARG A 81 -11.40 -8.44 -4.53
CA ARG A 81 -10.65 -8.27 -5.78
C ARG A 81 -9.16 -8.37 -5.61
N TYR A 82 -8.65 -8.13 -4.42
CA TYR A 82 -7.24 -8.14 -4.10
C TYR A 82 -6.99 -8.84 -2.75
N GLY A 83 -5.87 -9.53 -2.62
CA GLY A 83 -5.44 -10.09 -1.35
C GLY A 83 -3.92 -10.10 -1.25
N ALA A 84 -3.37 -9.37 -0.29
CA ALA A 84 -1.96 -9.44 0.09
C ALA A 84 -1.75 -10.51 1.15
N LEU A 85 -0.71 -11.33 0.98
CA LEU A 85 -0.31 -12.37 1.92
C LEU A 85 0.93 -11.95 2.71
N ARG A 86 0.93 -12.26 4.01
CA ARG A 86 2.11 -12.19 4.87
C ARG A 86 2.19 -13.45 5.72
N SER A 87 3.32 -14.15 5.63
CA SER A 87 3.59 -15.25 6.54
C SER A 87 3.71 -14.75 7.97
N THR A 88 3.08 -15.44 8.89
CA THR A 88 3.17 -15.17 10.34
C THR A 88 4.46 -15.71 10.97
N VAL A 89 5.16 -16.63 10.27
CA VAL A 89 6.33 -17.35 10.78
C VAL A 89 7.61 -17.14 9.96
N SER A 90 7.52 -16.49 8.78
CA SER A 90 8.67 -16.27 7.90
C SER A 90 8.63 -14.89 7.25
N SER A 91 9.64 -14.58 6.43
CA SER A 91 9.69 -13.34 5.65
C SER A 91 8.86 -13.39 4.36
N TYR A 92 8.15 -14.47 4.08
CA TYR A 92 7.37 -14.63 2.85
C TYR A 92 6.27 -13.56 2.77
N LYS A 93 6.18 -12.97 1.59
CA LYS A 93 5.14 -12.03 1.19
C LYS A 93 4.70 -12.35 -0.24
N GLY A 94 3.41 -12.28 -0.49
CA GLY A 94 2.84 -12.59 -1.80
C GLY A 94 1.48 -11.95 -1.99
N GLU A 95 0.83 -12.35 -3.06
CA GLU A 95 -0.54 -11.95 -3.39
C GLU A 95 -1.35 -13.19 -3.74
N LEU A 96 -2.64 -13.16 -3.46
CA LEU A 96 -3.56 -14.22 -3.86
C LEU A 96 -3.67 -14.29 -5.39
N THR A 97 -3.83 -15.51 -5.91
CA THR A 97 -4.05 -15.70 -7.35
C THR A 97 -5.31 -14.96 -7.80
N GLY A 98 -5.23 -14.23 -8.90
CA GLY A 98 -6.32 -13.41 -9.42
C GLY A 98 -6.43 -12.02 -8.78
N SER A 99 -5.48 -11.63 -7.92
CA SER A 99 -5.44 -10.29 -7.35
C SER A 99 -5.35 -9.20 -8.41
N ASP A 100 -6.19 -8.17 -8.23
CA ASP A 100 -6.20 -6.95 -9.04
C ASP A 100 -5.77 -5.76 -8.15
N LYS A 101 -4.58 -5.22 -8.39
CA LYS A 101 -4.00 -4.13 -7.59
C LYS A 101 -4.78 -2.82 -7.64
N HIS A 102 -5.68 -2.64 -8.59
CA HIS A 102 -6.59 -1.49 -8.59
C HIS A 102 -7.43 -1.44 -7.30
N PHE A 103 -7.73 -2.60 -6.71
CA PHE A 103 -8.56 -2.76 -5.52
C PHE A 103 -7.73 -3.08 -4.27
N SER A 104 -6.58 -2.47 -4.14
CA SER A 104 -5.68 -2.69 -3.02
C SER A 104 -6.35 -2.44 -1.67
N PHE A 105 -5.73 -2.98 -0.61
CA PHE A 105 -6.19 -2.83 0.76
C PHE A 105 -6.27 -1.35 1.17
N PHE A 106 -7.40 -0.93 1.74
CA PHE A 106 -7.59 0.43 2.25
C PHE A 106 -8.48 0.43 3.50
N LEU A 107 -8.37 1.48 4.30
CA LEU A 107 -9.31 1.80 5.38
C LEU A 107 -10.02 3.10 5.01
N GLU A 108 -11.34 3.02 4.97
CA GLU A 108 -12.18 4.18 4.68
C GLU A 108 -12.28 5.09 5.89
N GLY A 109 -12.09 6.38 5.68
CA GLY A 109 -12.28 7.43 6.68
C GLY A 109 -13.71 7.97 6.70
N LYS A 110 -13.86 9.22 7.12
CA LYS A 110 -15.15 9.90 7.07
C LYS A 110 -15.61 10.11 5.63
N PRO A 111 -16.93 10.10 5.36
CA PRO A 111 -17.46 10.43 4.04
C PRO A 111 -16.96 11.78 3.54
N ASN A 112 -16.59 11.84 2.26
CA ASN A 112 -16.03 13.04 1.62
C ASN A 112 -14.73 13.56 2.24
N ALA A 113 -13.90 12.68 2.79
CA ALA A 113 -12.57 13.04 3.27
C ALA A 113 -11.77 13.73 2.14
N GLU A 114 -11.16 14.88 2.46
CA GLU A 114 -10.31 15.62 1.53
C GLU A 114 -8.87 15.10 1.50
N HIS A 115 -8.49 14.32 2.51
CA HIS A 115 -7.15 13.80 2.72
C HIS A 115 -7.10 12.29 2.51
N ILE A 116 -6.00 11.82 1.92
CA ILE A 116 -5.66 10.39 1.86
C ILE A 116 -4.21 10.19 2.29
N HIS A 117 -3.97 9.19 3.11
CA HIS A 117 -2.65 8.71 3.50
C HIS A 117 -2.29 7.45 2.72
N VAL A 118 -1.14 7.44 2.07
CA VAL A 118 -0.73 6.41 1.11
C VAL A 118 0.53 5.71 1.60
N PHE A 119 0.52 4.38 1.59
CA PHE A 119 1.54 3.49 2.13
C PHE A 119 1.96 2.44 1.12
N GLU A 120 3.17 1.88 1.25
CA GLU A 120 3.58 0.77 0.38
C GLU A 120 2.82 -0.52 0.68
N SER A 121 2.55 -0.82 1.95
CA SER A 121 1.92 -2.06 2.38
C SER A 121 0.78 -1.85 3.38
N ALA A 122 -0.06 -2.88 3.53
CA ALA A 122 -1.11 -2.90 4.54
C ALA A 122 -0.54 -2.81 5.97
N ILE A 123 0.65 -3.38 6.23
CA ILE A 123 1.27 -3.33 7.56
C ILE A 123 1.69 -1.91 7.91
N ASP A 124 2.26 -1.15 6.97
CA ASP A 124 2.63 0.25 7.19
C ASP A 124 1.39 1.11 7.45
N LEU A 125 0.33 0.88 6.68
CA LEU A 125 -0.97 1.50 6.87
C LEU A 125 -1.52 1.26 8.29
N LEU A 126 -1.57 0.01 8.75
CA LEU A 126 -2.04 -0.32 10.10
C LEU A 126 -1.12 0.23 11.19
N SER A 127 0.18 0.33 10.89
CA SER A 127 1.17 0.94 11.79
C SER A 127 0.89 2.42 11.97
N PHE A 128 0.61 3.16 10.88
CA PHE A 128 0.25 4.57 10.95
C PHE A 128 -1.07 4.80 11.68
N ALA A 129 -2.09 4.00 11.42
CA ALA A 129 -3.35 4.04 12.17
C ALA A 129 -3.12 3.82 13.67
N THR A 130 -2.19 2.91 14.03
CA THR A 130 -1.78 2.68 15.42
C THR A 130 -1.06 3.90 16.00
N LEU A 131 -0.11 4.51 15.28
CA LEU A 131 0.56 5.73 15.71
C LEU A 131 -0.43 6.89 15.94
N ALA A 132 -1.43 7.02 15.06
CA ALA A 132 -2.50 8.00 15.22
C ALA A 132 -3.31 7.76 16.51
N LEU A 133 -3.70 6.51 16.76
CA LEU A 133 -4.40 6.10 17.98
C LEU A 133 -3.57 6.41 19.24
N LEU A 134 -2.28 6.03 19.25
CA LEU A 134 -1.38 6.28 20.39
C LEU A 134 -1.11 7.77 20.63
N ALA A 135 -1.27 8.59 19.60
CA ALA A 135 -1.20 10.05 19.71
C ALA A 135 -2.54 10.69 20.12
N GLY A 136 -3.57 9.90 20.45
CA GLY A 136 -4.91 10.40 20.83
C GLY A 136 -5.71 10.96 19.65
N ARG A 137 -5.30 10.71 18.39
CA ARG A 137 -6.04 11.14 17.20
C ARG A 137 -7.12 10.12 16.84
N ASP A 138 -8.22 10.60 16.26
CA ASP A 138 -9.25 9.72 15.70
C ASP A 138 -8.77 9.11 14.38
N TRP A 139 -8.14 7.94 14.47
CA TRP A 139 -7.59 7.23 13.30
C TRP A 139 -8.66 6.83 12.26
N LYS A 140 -9.96 6.84 12.62
CA LYS A 140 -11.07 6.58 11.70
C LYS A 140 -11.51 7.81 10.92
N SER A 141 -10.94 8.97 11.23
CA SER A 141 -11.32 10.22 10.54
C SER A 141 -10.66 10.38 9.18
N GLU A 142 -9.54 9.71 8.96
CA GLU A 142 -8.72 9.81 7.74
C GLU A 142 -8.85 8.54 6.88
N THR A 143 -8.61 8.68 5.61
CA THR A 143 -8.58 7.56 4.67
C THR A 143 -7.14 7.08 4.44
N TYR A 144 -6.94 5.77 4.42
CA TYR A 144 -5.63 5.13 4.28
C TYR A 144 -5.63 4.14 3.12
N LEU A 145 -4.67 4.21 2.22
CA LEU A 145 -4.55 3.34 1.05
C LEU A 145 -3.17 2.67 1.00
N SER A 146 -3.14 1.35 0.82
CA SER A 146 -1.94 0.60 0.46
C SER A 146 -1.77 0.56 -1.05
N LEU A 147 -0.53 0.75 -1.54
CA LEU A 147 -0.20 0.64 -2.97
C LEU A 147 0.02 -0.81 -3.44
N ALA A 148 -0.08 -1.79 -2.55
CA ALA A 148 0.26 -3.18 -2.85
C ALA A 148 1.73 -3.37 -3.32
N GLY A 149 2.62 -2.63 -2.71
CA GLY A 149 4.02 -2.50 -3.08
C GLY A 149 4.27 -1.47 -4.17
N VAL A 150 5.48 -0.95 -4.19
CA VAL A 150 5.98 -0.06 -5.25
C VAL A 150 7.14 -0.73 -5.96
N PHE A 151 7.44 -0.30 -7.18
CA PHE A 151 8.56 -0.79 -7.95
C PHE A 151 9.29 0.36 -8.64
N GLN A 152 10.57 0.19 -8.83
CA GLN A 152 11.36 1.14 -9.58
C GLN A 152 10.95 1.08 -11.06
N THR A 153 10.43 2.17 -11.59
CA THR A 153 10.06 2.28 -13.00
C THR A 153 11.09 3.11 -13.75
N LYS A 154 11.34 2.76 -15.02
CA LYS A 154 12.13 3.59 -15.96
C LYS A 154 11.31 4.74 -16.53
N ARG A 155 9.99 4.74 -16.32
CA ARG A 155 9.08 5.79 -16.78
C ARG A 155 8.97 6.86 -15.71
N GLU A 156 9.01 8.10 -16.13
CA GLU A 156 8.71 9.26 -15.29
C GLU A 156 7.19 9.41 -15.10
N ASN A 157 6.79 10.06 -14.03
CA ASN A 157 5.40 10.45 -13.76
C ASN A 157 4.41 9.27 -13.69
N VAL A 158 4.80 8.17 -13.06
CA VAL A 158 3.95 6.98 -12.90
C VAL A 158 3.18 7.04 -11.59
N VAL A 159 1.85 7.10 -11.69
CA VAL A 159 0.95 6.95 -10.56
C VAL A 159 0.56 5.47 -10.42
N PRO A 160 0.71 4.84 -9.24
CA PRO A 160 0.27 3.47 -9.01
C PRO A 160 -1.22 3.29 -9.29
N VAL A 161 -1.59 2.15 -9.89
CA VAL A 161 -2.97 1.87 -10.32
C VAL A 161 -3.99 1.93 -9.18
N ALA A 162 -3.60 1.50 -7.97
CA ALA A 162 -4.44 1.60 -6.78
C ALA A 162 -4.79 3.05 -6.45
N LEU A 163 -3.78 3.95 -6.47
CA LEU A 163 -3.99 5.37 -6.18
C LEU A 163 -4.78 6.04 -7.30
N SER A 164 -4.45 5.78 -8.57
CA SER A 164 -5.18 6.38 -9.70
C SER A 164 -6.67 6.04 -9.64
N ARG A 165 -7.01 4.73 -9.51
CA ARG A 165 -8.40 4.31 -9.37
C ARG A 165 -9.09 4.93 -8.15
N PHE A 166 -8.40 4.95 -6.99
CA PHE A 166 -8.97 5.49 -5.76
C PHE A 166 -9.35 6.97 -5.94
N LEU A 167 -8.48 7.77 -6.56
CA LEU A 167 -8.72 9.19 -6.81
C LEU A 167 -9.88 9.42 -7.79
N ASP A 168 -10.03 8.54 -8.79
CA ASP A 168 -11.15 8.61 -9.75
C ASP A 168 -12.50 8.34 -9.06
N GLU A 169 -12.52 7.50 -8.01
CA GLU A 169 -13.73 7.15 -7.26
C GLU A 169 -14.03 8.10 -6.09
N HIS A 170 -13.04 8.90 -5.65
CA HIS A 170 -13.15 9.81 -4.52
C HIS A 170 -12.80 11.25 -4.91
N PRO A 171 -13.67 11.94 -5.67
CA PRO A 171 -13.39 13.27 -6.22
C PRO A 171 -13.26 14.38 -5.16
N SER A 172 -13.64 14.12 -3.91
CA SER A 172 -13.44 15.05 -2.78
C SER A 172 -11.98 15.11 -2.33
N VAL A 173 -11.17 14.09 -2.62
CA VAL A 173 -9.75 14.06 -2.23
C VAL A 173 -8.99 15.12 -3.02
N CYS A 174 -8.31 16.00 -2.30
CA CYS A 174 -7.45 17.05 -2.87
C CYS A 174 -6.04 17.06 -2.26
N LYS A 175 -5.82 16.36 -1.14
CA LYS A 175 -4.55 16.28 -0.43
C LYS A 175 -4.09 14.84 -0.25
N ILE A 176 -2.86 14.54 -0.68
CA ILE A 176 -2.29 13.21 -0.70
C ILE A 176 -1.01 13.21 0.14
N HIS A 177 -0.99 12.42 1.21
CA HIS A 177 0.13 12.26 2.12
C HIS A 177 0.85 10.94 1.83
N LEU A 178 2.09 11.00 1.35
CA LEU A 178 2.88 9.85 0.95
C LEU A 178 3.80 9.40 2.09
N HIS A 179 3.49 8.28 2.71
CA HIS A 179 4.29 7.65 3.78
C HIS A 179 5.04 6.43 3.23
N LEU A 180 5.76 6.62 2.12
CA LEU A 180 6.49 5.54 1.46
C LEU A 180 7.84 5.30 2.12
N ASP A 181 8.38 4.08 1.92
CA ASP A 181 9.66 3.65 2.51
C ASP A 181 10.78 4.65 2.25
N ASN A 182 11.62 4.86 3.26
CA ASN A 182 12.78 5.74 3.18
C ASN A 182 13.99 5.02 2.56
N ASP A 183 13.77 4.37 1.40
CA ASP A 183 14.81 3.75 0.59
C ASP A 183 14.76 4.24 -0.87
N ALA A 184 15.70 3.80 -1.70
CA ALA A 184 15.82 4.26 -3.08
C ALA A 184 14.57 3.97 -3.93
N VAL A 185 13.85 2.86 -3.64
CA VAL A 185 12.65 2.46 -4.39
C VAL A 185 11.47 3.34 -3.98
N GLY A 186 11.23 3.50 -2.67
CA GLY A 186 10.18 4.36 -2.15
C GLY A 186 10.38 5.82 -2.55
N ARG A 187 11.60 6.35 -2.45
CA ARG A 187 11.93 7.72 -2.88
C ARG A 187 11.76 7.90 -4.40
N GLY A 188 12.05 6.86 -5.20
CA GLY A 188 11.78 6.86 -6.63
C GLY A 188 10.28 6.88 -6.95
N ALA A 189 9.48 6.11 -6.21
CA ALA A 189 8.04 6.08 -6.35
C ALA A 189 7.38 7.43 -5.99
N VAL A 190 7.85 8.11 -4.92
CA VAL A 190 7.39 9.46 -4.56
C VAL A 190 7.57 10.42 -5.73
N LYS A 191 8.76 10.46 -6.35
CA LYS A 191 9.03 11.33 -7.50
C LYS A 191 8.06 11.06 -8.66
N GLY A 192 7.79 9.77 -8.95
CA GLY A 192 6.85 9.37 -9.99
C GLY A 192 5.41 9.83 -9.69
N ILE A 193 4.95 9.65 -8.45
CA ILE A 193 3.61 10.05 -8.00
C ILE A 193 3.46 11.57 -8.05
N VAL A 194 4.41 12.31 -7.48
CA VAL A 194 4.40 13.78 -7.48
C VAL A 194 4.32 14.32 -8.90
N GLY A 195 5.18 13.82 -9.80
CA GLY A 195 5.18 14.23 -11.22
C GLY A 195 3.88 13.89 -11.94
N GLY A 196 3.30 12.69 -11.68
CA GLY A 196 2.06 12.25 -12.33
C GLY A 196 0.79 12.96 -11.83
N LEU A 197 0.83 13.53 -10.61
CA LEU A 197 -0.31 14.21 -9.99
C LEU A 197 -0.16 15.74 -9.96
N GLN A 198 0.97 16.26 -10.48
CA GLN A 198 1.28 17.70 -10.46
C GLN A 198 0.16 18.53 -11.10
N GLY A 199 -0.21 19.61 -10.42
CA GLY A 199 -1.25 20.55 -10.88
C GLY A 199 -2.70 20.08 -10.64
N LYS A 200 -2.92 18.84 -10.14
CA LYS A 200 -4.26 18.32 -9.83
C LYS A 200 -4.51 18.17 -8.34
N TYR A 201 -3.48 17.80 -7.58
CA TYR A 201 -3.56 17.50 -6.15
C TYR A 201 -2.43 18.19 -5.39
N GLN A 202 -2.67 18.44 -4.09
CA GLN A 202 -1.60 18.79 -3.15
C GLN A 202 -0.97 17.51 -2.65
N VAL A 203 0.30 17.28 -2.98
CA VAL A 203 1.03 16.06 -2.59
C VAL A 203 2.10 16.40 -1.57
N TYR A 204 2.06 15.73 -0.43
CA TYR A 204 3.01 15.86 0.67
C TYR A 204 3.87 14.59 0.75
N ASP A 205 5.19 14.75 0.75
CA ASP A 205 6.14 13.67 1.00
C ASP A 205 6.46 13.62 2.48
N GLU A 206 5.93 12.61 3.17
CA GLU A 206 6.01 12.45 4.63
C GLU A 206 6.58 11.05 4.94
N PRO A 207 7.87 10.81 4.65
CA PRO A 207 8.51 9.53 4.98
C PRO A 207 8.51 9.29 6.49
N PRO A 208 8.69 8.03 6.94
CA PRO A 208 8.84 7.73 8.36
C PRO A 208 9.97 8.54 8.97
N ALA A 209 9.74 9.12 10.15
CA ALA A 209 10.73 9.94 10.86
C ALA A 209 11.88 9.07 11.40
N HIS A 210 11.62 7.80 11.71
CA HIS A 210 12.56 6.84 12.27
C HIS A 210 12.44 5.49 11.56
N GLY A 211 13.57 4.85 11.30
CA GLY A 211 13.60 3.54 10.61
C GLY A 211 13.48 3.64 9.09
N LYS A 212 13.19 2.50 8.47
CA LYS A 212 13.06 2.38 7.02
C LYS A 212 11.62 2.64 6.56
N ASP A 213 10.67 2.10 7.29
CA ASP A 213 9.24 2.12 6.98
C ASP A 213 8.41 2.53 8.21
N VAL A 214 7.12 2.73 8.02
CA VAL A 214 6.21 3.17 9.09
C VAL A 214 6.09 2.10 10.19
N ASN A 215 6.24 0.81 9.85
CA ASN A 215 6.24 -0.24 10.87
C ASN A 215 7.50 -0.20 11.74
N ASP A 216 8.66 0.14 11.17
CA ASP A 216 9.87 0.36 11.97
C ASP A 216 9.71 1.55 12.92
N GLU A 217 9.13 2.66 12.45
CA GLU A 217 8.82 3.82 13.29
C GLU A 217 7.90 3.43 14.46
N LEU A 218 6.82 2.67 14.18
CA LEU A 218 5.94 2.17 15.22
C LEU A 218 6.69 1.28 16.22
N LYS A 219 7.49 0.32 15.76
CA LYS A 219 8.27 -0.57 16.64
C LYS A 219 9.25 0.18 17.53
N ILE A 220 9.88 1.23 17.00
CA ILE A 220 10.74 2.12 17.80
C ILE A 220 9.90 2.83 18.86
N ARG A 221 8.76 3.40 18.47
CA ARG A 221 7.86 4.15 19.36
C ARG A 221 7.33 3.32 20.52
N VAL A 222 7.03 2.04 20.30
CA VAL A 222 6.53 1.12 21.34
C VAL A 222 7.61 0.29 22.01
N GLY A 223 8.90 0.53 21.72
CA GLY A 223 10.05 -0.13 22.36
C GLY A 223 10.34 -1.54 21.87
N LEU A 224 9.76 -1.98 20.76
CA LEU A 224 10.03 -3.29 20.15
C LEU A 224 11.28 -3.29 19.26
N MET A 225 11.79 -2.13 18.88
CA MET A 225 13.01 -1.95 18.11
C MET A 225 13.80 -0.77 18.65
N ARG A 226 15.14 -0.90 18.65
CA ARG A 226 16.03 0.22 18.98
C ARG A 226 16.32 1.02 17.72
N GLU A 227 16.30 2.34 17.84
CA GLU A 227 16.76 3.21 16.76
C GLU A 227 18.26 2.96 16.49
N ARG A 228 18.63 2.76 15.22
CA ARG A 228 20.03 2.71 14.82
C ARG A 228 20.57 4.13 14.87
N LYS A 229 21.41 4.44 15.87
CA LYS A 229 22.21 5.66 15.82
C LYS A 229 23.06 5.61 14.56
N GLU A 230 22.94 6.59 13.67
CA GLU A 230 23.93 6.78 12.61
C GLU A 230 25.30 6.85 13.27
N ARG A 231 26.17 5.92 12.90
CA ARG A 231 27.57 6.04 13.28
C ARG A 231 28.06 7.27 12.54
N GLU A 232 28.31 8.35 13.28
CA GLU A 232 29.05 9.51 12.79
C GLU A 232 30.28 8.95 12.08
N ARG A 233 30.35 9.16 10.79
CA ARG A 233 31.55 8.91 10.00
C ARG A 233 32.52 10.04 10.37
N THR A 234 33.36 9.77 11.40
CA THR A 234 34.61 10.51 11.60
C THR A 234 35.56 10.26 10.46
#